data_dd062151d566f38872b49e53b1862b20
#
_entry.id   dd062151d566f38872b49e53b1862b20
#
_cell.length_a   1.000
_cell.length_b   1.000
_cell.length_c   1.000
_cell.angle_alpha   90.00
_cell.angle_beta   90.00
_cell.angle_gamma   90.00
#
_symmetry.space_group_name_H-M   'P 1'
#
loop_
_entity.id
_entity.type
_entity.pdbx_description
1 polymer ?
#
loop_
_entity_poly.entity_id
_entity_poly.type
_entity_poly.pdbx_seq_one_letter_code
_entity_poly.pdbx_strand_id
1 'polypeptide(L)'
;MLILLGILLSFGWTKKVGSSEIELIISLQRTACFGTCPIYKIEIFSDGSGIYTGTRFVENIGVIEFSLSETQINLILTQSESIGFTNMKEEYSEPISDLPTTFIQIKNKRIRDYIGAPKTLKNLENLIDQLYQKAVKE
;
A
#
# COMPACT_ATOMS: atom_id res chain seq x y z
N MET A 1 -59.49 36.52 -23.42
CA MET A 1 -58.04 36.85 -23.22
C MET A 1 -57.47 35.93 -22.16
N LEU A 2 -56.89 34.77 -22.59
CA LEU A 2 -56.32 33.79 -21.70
C LEU A 2 -54.81 34.04 -21.53
N ILE A 3 -54.38 34.27 -20.32
CA ILE A 3 -52.96 34.44 -19.97
C ILE A 3 -52.44 33.04 -19.53
N LEU A 4 -51.62 32.41 -20.38
CA LEU A 4 -50.90 31.19 -20.07
C LEU A 4 -49.63 31.51 -19.25
N LEU A 5 -49.66 31.18 -17.97
CA LEU A 5 -48.52 31.31 -17.07
C LEU A 5 -47.58 30.10 -17.25
N GLY A 6 -46.46 30.31 -17.95
CA GLY A 6 -45.42 29.29 -18.13
C GLY A 6 -44.58 29.12 -16.88
N ILE A 7 -44.68 27.96 -16.25
CA ILE A 7 -43.81 27.55 -15.13
C ILE A 7 -42.48 27.00 -15.70
N LEU A 8 -41.39 27.77 -15.56
CA LEU A 8 -40.05 27.35 -15.85
C LEU A 8 -39.54 26.45 -14.70
N LEU A 9 -39.52 25.15 -14.92
CA LEU A 9 -38.87 24.18 -14.04
C LEU A 9 -37.35 24.23 -14.27
N SER A 10 -36.64 24.95 -13.43
CA SER A 10 -35.17 24.93 -13.40
C SER A 10 -34.71 23.62 -12.79
N PHE A 11 -34.25 22.69 -13.63
CA PHE A 11 -33.53 21.47 -13.20
C PHE A 11 -32.14 21.89 -12.70
N GLY A 12 -32.01 22.05 -11.40
CA GLY A 12 -30.70 22.19 -10.75
C GLY A 12 -29.94 20.88 -10.80
N TRP A 13 -28.91 20.84 -11.63
CA TRP A 13 -27.93 19.73 -11.57
C TRP A 13 -27.06 19.89 -10.31
N THR A 14 -27.37 19.15 -9.26
CA THR A 14 -26.46 18.99 -8.13
C THR A 14 -25.30 18.13 -8.59
N LYS A 15 -24.13 18.73 -8.78
CA LYS A 15 -22.87 17.97 -8.89
C LYS A 15 -22.67 17.21 -7.59
N LYS A 16 -22.82 15.89 -7.63
CA LYS A 16 -22.38 15.00 -6.57
C LYS A 16 -20.87 15.14 -6.46
N VAL A 17 -20.38 15.83 -5.45
CA VAL A 17 -18.96 15.81 -5.07
C VAL A 17 -18.69 14.40 -4.59
N GLY A 18 -18.10 13.57 -5.45
CA GLY A 18 -17.64 12.25 -5.07
C GLY A 18 -16.51 12.43 -4.07
N SER A 19 -16.75 12.14 -2.78
CA SER A 19 -15.68 11.84 -1.85
C SER A 19 -15.00 10.59 -2.41
N SER A 20 -13.78 10.73 -2.93
CA SER A 20 -12.95 9.57 -3.25
C SER A 20 -12.72 8.84 -1.94
N GLU A 21 -13.23 7.62 -1.82
CA GLU A 21 -12.95 6.78 -0.65
C GLU A 21 -11.44 6.57 -0.56
N ILE A 22 -10.90 6.68 0.66
CA ILE A 22 -9.48 6.42 0.92
C ILE A 22 -9.28 4.90 0.83
N GLU A 23 -8.47 4.46 -0.11
CA GLU A 23 -8.22 3.05 -0.39
C GLU A 23 -6.81 2.65 0.02
N LEU A 24 -6.64 1.43 0.52
CA LEU A 24 -5.33 0.81 0.73
C LEU A 24 -4.73 0.46 -0.64
N ILE A 25 -3.61 1.08 -0.98
CA ILE A 25 -2.96 0.90 -2.29
C ILE A 25 -1.63 0.14 -2.23
N ILE A 26 -0.93 0.20 -1.11
CA ILE A 26 0.33 -0.50 -0.90
C ILE A 26 0.34 -1.07 0.51
N SER A 27 0.73 -2.33 0.67
CA SER A 27 1.05 -2.88 1.98
C SER A 27 2.27 -3.79 1.92
N LEU A 28 3.05 -3.76 3.01
CA LEU A 28 4.20 -4.64 3.25
C LEU A 28 4.07 -5.20 4.65
N GLN A 29 4.10 -6.52 4.78
CA GLN A 29 4.06 -7.20 6.07
C GLN A 29 5.20 -8.19 6.17
N ARG A 30 5.98 -8.10 7.26
CA ARG A 30 7.01 -9.06 7.59
C ARG A 30 6.59 -9.88 8.79
N THR A 31 6.76 -11.19 8.71
CA THR A 31 6.28 -12.14 9.71
C THR A 31 7.43 -12.76 10.52
N ALA A 32 7.05 -13.52 11.55
CA ALA A 32 7.98 -14.21 12.41
C ALA A 32 8.84 -15.25 11.64
N CYS A 33 10.03 -15.50 12.19
CA CYS A 33 10.85 -16.64 11.86
C CYS A 33 11.18 -17.43 13.13
N PHE A 34 11.96 -18.48 13.01
CA PHE A 34 12.56 -19.13 14.18
C PHE A 34 13.80 -18.32 14.64
N GLY A 35 13.55 -17.23 15.39
CA GLY A 35 14.57 -16.31 15.85
C GLY A 35 14.03 -14.90 16.08
N THR A 36 14.87 -13.89 15.87
CA THR A 36 14.57 -12.46 16.16
C THR A 36 14.28 -11.65 14.91
N CYS A 37 13.53 -12.22 13.96
CA CYS A 37 13.12 -11.49 12.75
C CYS A 37 12.15 -10.37 13.08
N PRO A 38 12.30 -9.18 12.48
CA PRO A 38 11.37 -8.09 12.67
C PRO A 38 9.96 -8.44 12.23
N ILE A 39 8.96 -8.17 13.07
CA ILE A 39 7.55 -8.41 12.79
C ILE A 39 6.84 -7.06 12.77
N TYR A 40 6.39 -6.65 11.59
CA TYR A 40 5.69 -5.38 11.38
C TYR A 40 4.87 -5.37 10.10
N LYS A 41 4.01 -4.36 9.99
CA LYS A 41 3.20 -4.08 8.81
C LYS A 41 3.28 -2.60 8.47
N ILE A 42 3.38 -2.29 7.19
CA ILE A 42 3.27 -0.95 6.60
C ILE A 42 2.05 -0.95 5.69
N GLU A 43 1.18 0.04 5.84
CA GLU A 43 0.00 0.26 5.00
C GLU A 43 0.01 1.69 4.50
N ILE A 44 -0.15 1.89 3.19
CA ILE A 44 -0.13 3.20 2.53
C ILE A 44 -1.42 3.34 1.72
N PHE A 45 -2.11 4.45 1.93
CA PHE A 45 -3.42 4.73 1.36
C PHE A 45 -3.35 5.73 0.20
N SER A 46 -4.44 5.80 -0.56
CA SER A 46 -4.55 6.60 -1.79
C SER A 46 -4.38 8.11 -1.57
N ASP A 47 -4.61 8.61 -0.35
CA ASP A 47 -4.43 10.00 0.04
C ASP A 47 -3.00 10.33 0.54
N GLY A 48 -2.10 9.35 0.55
CA GLY A 48 -0.74 9.48 1.05
C GLY A 48 -0.56 9.21 2.53
N SER A 49 -1.64 9.03 3.28
CA SER A 49 -1.54 8.60 4.67
C SER A 49 -0.98 7.18 4.77
N GLY A 50 -0.28 6.89 5.85
CA GLY A 50 0.30 5.58 6.11
C GLY A 50 0.16 5.18 7.57
N ILE A 51 0.09 3.88 7.79
CA ILE A 51 0.07 3.26 9.11
C ILE A 51 1.17 2.21 9.18
N TYR A 52 2.05 2.36 10.15
CA TYR A 52 3.00 1.32 10.54
C TYR A 52 2.51 0.66 11.83
N THR A 53 2.60 -0.67 11.88
CA THR A 53 2.32 -1.44 13.09
C THR A 53 3.51 -2.34 13.39
N GLY A 54 4.28 -1.97 14.40
CA GLY A 54 5.40 -2.76 14.91
C GLY A 54 4.94 -3.72 16.01
N THR A 55 5.25 -5.00 15.86
CA THR A 55 4.79 -6.04 16.78
C THR A 55 5.93 -6.56 17.65
N ARG A 56 7.08 -6.88 17.06
CA ARG A 56 8.17 -7.55 17.79
C ARG A 56 9.51 -7.40 17.04
N PHE A 57 10.60 -7.31 17.79
CA PHE A 57 11.97 -7.21 17.24
C PHE A 57 12.17 -6.02 16.28
N VAL A 58 11.50 -4.92 16.54
CA VAL A 58 11.57 -3.67 15.80
C VAL A 58 11.91 -2.53 16.76
N GLU A 59 12.44 -1.44 16.24
CA GLU A 59 12.75 -0.24 17.03
C GLU A 59 11.48 0.36 17.65
N ASN A 60 10.41 0.41 16.87
CA ASN A 60 9.14 0.99 17.29
C ASN A 60 8.07 -0.11 17.43
N ILE A 61 7.65 -0.37 18.67
CA ILE A 61 6.51 -1.24 18.97
C ILE A 61 5.24 -0.37 19.00
N GLY A 62 4.16 -0.89 18.42
CA GLY A 62 2.85 -0.21 18.38
C GLY A 62 2.58 0.44 17.03
N VAL A 63 1.67 1.39 17.02
CA VAL A 63 1.16 2.04 15.81
C VAL A 63 1.81 3.41 15.64
N ILE A 64 2.31 3.69 14.42
CA ILE A 64 2.82 4.98 14.01
C ILE A 64 2.08 5.41 12.75
N GLU A 65 1.50 6.59 12.78
CA GLU A 65 0.97 7.26 11.59
C GLU A 65 2.08 8.05 10.91
N PHE A 66 2.11 7.98 9.59
CA PHE A 66 3.07 8.72 8.77
C PHE A 66 2.42 9.17 7.46
N SER A 67 3.13 9.90 6.64
CA SER A 67 2.66 10.26 5.30
C SER A 67 3.78 10.15 4.28
N LEU A 68 3.41 9.77 3.06
CA LEU A 68 4.28 9.84 1.89
C LEU A 68 3.75 10.88 0.91
N SER A 69 4.67 11.58 0.26
CA SER A 69 4.32 12.48 -0.84
C SER A 69 3.83 11.69 -2.06
N GLU A 70 3.09 12.32 -2.93
CA GLU A 70 2.66 11.73 -4.21
C GLU A 70 3.86 11.23 -5.02
N THR A 71 4.98 11.97 -5.01
CA THR A 71 6.22 11.55 -5.68
C THR A 71 6.77 10.24 -5.11
N GLN A 72 6.74 10.06 -3.80
CA GLN A 72 7.22 8.84 -3.14
C GLN A 72 6.31 7.64 -3.45
N ILE A 73 4.99 7.84 -3.44
CA ILE A 73 4.03 6.80 -3.83
C ILE A 73 4.22 6.42 -5.30
N ASN A 74 4.33 7.40 -6.19
CA ASN A 74 4.55 7.16 -7.62
C ASN A 74 5.87 6.42 -7.88
N LEU A 75 6.91 6.65 -7.07
CA LEU A 75 8.16 5.89 -7.16
C LEU A 75 7.93 4.39 -6.91
N ILE A 76 7.17 4.02 -5.88
CA ILE A 76 6.83 2.62 -5.60
C ILE A 76 6.00 2.02 -6.75
N LEU A 77 4.97 2.73 -7.20
CA LEU A 77 4.07 2.25 -8.25
C LEU A 77 4.82 2.07 -9.58
N THR A 78 5.65 3.04 -9.98
CA THR A 78 6.46 2.97 -11.20
C THR A 78 7.47 1.82 -11.13
N GLN A 79 8.12 1.61 -9.98
CA GLN A 79 9.02 0.48 -9.81
C GLN A 79 8.26 -0.86 -9.88
N SER A 80 7.08 -0.94 -9.29
CA SER A 80 6.25 -2.16 -9.39
C SER A 80 5.86 -2.49 -10.83
N GLU A 81 5.51 -1.48 -11.62
CA GLU A 81 5.22 -1.64 -13.04
C GLU A 81 6.46 -2.09 -13.83
N SER A 82 7.61 -1.45 -13.60
CA SER A 82 8.86 -1.75 -14.30
C SER A 82 9.36 -3.19 -14.11
N ILE A 83 9.10 -3.78 -12.96
CA ILE A 83 9.45 -5.18 -12.67
C ILE A 83 8.37 -6.18 -13.10
N GLY A 84 7.24 -5.71 -13.64
CA GLY A 84 6.12 -6.56 -14.04
C GLY A 84 5.39 -7.20 -12.85
N PHE A 85 5.26 -6.49 -11.72
CA PHE A 85 4.68 -7.00 -10.47
C PHE A 85 3.34 -7.71 -10.66
N THR A 86 2.45 -7.16 -11.50
CA THR A 86 1.12 -7.72 -11.78
C THR A 86 1.20 -9.13 -12.40
N ASN A 87 2.26 -9.41 -13.18
CA ASN A 87 2.46 -10.67 -13.86
C ASN A 87 3.34 -11.66 -13.08
N MET A 88 3.86 -11.27 -11.92
CA MET A 88 4.63 -12.14 -11.05
C MET A 88 3.75 -13.25 -10.45
N LYS A 89 4.37 -14.34 -10.02
CA LYS A 89 3.71 -15.40 -9.24
C LYS A 89 3.11 -14.80 -7.96
N GLU A 90 2.01 -15.36 -7.50
CA GLU A 90 1.41 -14.95 -6.22
C GLU A 90 2.15 -15.52 -5.01
N GLU A 91 2.98 -16.52 -5.24
CA GLU A 91 3.77 -17.17 -4.20
C GLU A 91 5.14 -17.60 -4.71
N TYR A 92 6.16 -17.30 -3.90
CA TYR A 92 7.52 -17.82 -4.00
C TYR A 92 7.81 -18.59 -2.72
N SER A 93 7.92 -19.92 -2.83
CA SER A 93 8.02 -20.81 -1.68
C SER A 93 8.76 -22.09 -2.05
N GLU A 94 9.51 -22.62 -1.08
CA GLU A 94 10.14 -23.93 -1.13
C GLU A 94 9.85 -24.68 0.18
N PRO A 95 9.95 -26.01 0.23
CA PRO A 95 9.66 -26.81 1.43
C PRO A 95 10.78 -26.68 2.48
N ILE A 96 11.06 -25.47 2.92
CA ILE A 96 11.99 -25.12 3.98
C ILE A 96 11.18 -24.44 5.08
N SER A 97 11.47 -24.75 6.34
CA SER A 97 10.83 -24.13 7.51
C SER A 97 11.67 -23.00 8.10
N ASP A 98 11.05 -22.25 9.01
CA ASP A 98 11.72 -21.33 9.95
C ASP A 98 12.24 -20.01 9.38
N LEU A 99 11.92 -19.67 8.12
CA LEU A 99 12.21 -18.39 7.50
C LEU A 99 11.05 -17.41 7.68
N PRO A 100 11.32 -16.09 7.70
CA PRO A 100 10.26 -15.10 7.68
C PRO A 100 9.59 -15.04 6.32
N THR A 101 8.30 -14.75 6.31
CA THR A 101 7.56 -14.47 5.08
C THR A 101 7.35 -12.97 4.95
N THR A 102 7.52 -12.45 3.74
CA THR A 102 7.07 -11.10 3.38
C THR A 102 5.80 -11.21 2.54
N PHE A 103 4.78 -10.47 2.93
CA PHE A 103 3.60 -10.24 2.08
C PHE A 103 3.69 -8.83 1.55
N ILE A 104 3.67 -8.69 0.23
CA ILE A 104 3.63 -7.39 -0.44
C ILE A 104 2.36 -7.30 -1.28
N GLN A 105 1.63 -6.20 -1.17
CA GLN A 105 0.45 -5.92 -1.96
C GLN A 105 0.59 -4.56 -2.63
N ILE A 106 0.36 -4.52 -3.93
CA ILE A 106 0.23 -3.29 -4.71
C ILE A 106 -1.14 -3.34 -5.39
N LYS A 107 -2.00 -2.38 -5.05
CA LYS A 107 -3.41 -2.37 -5.47
C LYS A 107 -4.08 -3.72 -5.17
N ASN A 108 -4.57 -4.41 -6.17
CA ASN A 108 -5.30 -5.68 -6.02
C ASN A 108 -4.41 -6.93 -6.10
N LYS A 109 -3.10 -6.77 -6.37
CA LYS A 109 -2.17 -7.90 -6.46
C LYS A 109 -1.41 -8.05 -5.17
N ARG A 110 -1.46 -9.25 -4.57
CA ARG A 110 -0.69 -9.65 -3.39
C ARG A 110 0.27 -10.78 -3.74
N ILE A 111 1.50 -10.69 -3.25
CA ILE A 111 2.53 -11.71 -3.41
C ILE A 111 2.99 -12.15 -2.02
N ARG A 112 3.10 -13.48 -1.84
CA ARG A 112 3.76 -14.11 -0.70
C ARG A 112 5.20 -14.45 -1.09
N ASP A 113 6.14 -13.75 -0.47
CA ASP A 113 7.56 -14.01 -0.66
C ASP A 113 8.11 -14.69 0.59
N TYR A 114 8.31 -16.00 0.48
CA TYR A 114 8.93 -16.81 1.51
C TYR A 114 10.40 -17.10 1.14
N ILE A 115 10.62 -17.67 -0.03
CA ILE A 115 11.96 -17.97 -0.56
C ILE A 115 11.92 -18.07 -2.09
N GLY A 116 13.01 -17.66 -2.74
CA GLY A 116 13.17 -17.83 -4.18
C GLY A 116 12.56 -16.72 -5.04
N ALA A 117 12.07 -15.65 -4.44
CA ALA A 117 11.61 -14.48 -5.19
C ALA A 117 12.78 -13.80 -5.93
N PRO A 118 12.51 -13.18 -7.10
CA PRO A 118 13.53 -12.45 -7.84
C PRO A 118 14.03 -11.23 -7.06
N LYS A 119 15.30 -10.89 -7.27
CA LYS A 119 15.94 -9.73 -6.62
C LYS A 119 15.18 -8.41 -6.85
N THR A 120 14.53 -8.29 -7.99
CA THR A 120 13.71 -7.10 -8.33
C THR A 120 12.54 -6.92 -7.35
N LEU A 121 11.88 -8.01 -6.92
CA LEU A 121 10.84 -7.97 -5.90
C LEU A 121 11.42 -7.55 -4.55
N LYS A 122 12.55 -8.11 -4.15
CA LYS A 122 13.26 -7.73 -2.91
C LYS A 122 13.64 -6.25 -2.89
N ASN A 123 14.06 -5.70 -4.03
CA ASN A 123 14.37 -4.27 -4.14
C ASN A 123 13.13 -3.40 -3.94
N LEU A 124 11.96 -3.83 -4.45
CA LEU A 124 10.69 -3.12 -4.24
C LEU A 124 10.26 -3.15 -2.76
N GLU A 125 10.38 -4.29 -2.10
CA GLU A 125 10.13 -4.42 -0.66
C GLU A 125 11.03 -3.47 0.15
N ASN A 126 12.32 -3.45 -0.16
CA ASN A 126 13.28 -2.57 0.50
C ASN A 126 13.02 -1.08 0.24
N LEU A 127 12.53 -0.72 -0.94
CA LEU A 127 12.13 0.66 -1.24
C LEU A 127 11.00 1.12 -0.33
N ILE A 128 9.99 0.28 -0.10
CA ILE A 128 8.88 0.60 0.81
C ILE A 128 9.41 0.82 2.23
N ASP A 129 10.28 -0.07 2.73
CA ASP A 129 10.91 0.08 4.04
C ASP A 129 11.71 1.38 4.17
N GLN A 130 12.51 1.72 3.16
CA GLN A 130 13.33 2.94 3.16
C GLN A 130 12.48 4.21 3.18
N LEU A 131 11.39 4.25 2.41
CA LEU A 131 10.49 5.41 2.37
C LEU A 131 9.76 5.58 3.69
N TYR A 132 9.28 4.49 4.32
CA TYR A 132 8.75 4.54 5.68
C TYR A 132 9.76 5.08 6.68
N GLN A 133 10.97 4.49 6.72
CA GLN A 133 12.01 4.92 7.65
C GLN A 133 12.41 6.38 7.49
N LYS A 134 12.40 6.89 6.26
CA LYS A 134 12.64 8.32 6.00
C LYS A 134 11.50 9.18 6.53
N ALA A 135 10.26 8.81 6.25
CA ALA A 135 9.07 9.56 6.65
C ALA A 135 8.91 9.72 8.17
N VAL A 136 9.37 8.74 8.97
CA VAL A 136 9.27 8.82 10.44
C VAL A 136 10.46 9.51 11.12
N LYS A 137 11.48 9.89 10.37
CA LYS A 137 12.66 10.62 10.89
C LYS A 137 12.63 12.12 10.57
N GLU A 138 11.75 12.52 9.66
CA GLU A 138 11.49 13.93 9.31
C GLU A 138 10.42 14.53 10.21
#